data_78e4a710de2dbf4db39b198f521d1b7b
#
_entry.id   78e4a710de2dbf4db39b198f521d1b7b
#
_cell.length_a   1.000
_cell.length_b   1.000
_cell.length_c   1.000
_cell.angle_alpha   90.00
_cell.angle_beta   90.00
_cell.angle_gamma   90.00
#
_symmetry.space_group_name_H-M   'P 1'
#
loop_
_entity.id
_entity.type
_entity.pdbx_description
1 polymer ?
#
loop_
_entity_poly.entity_id
_entity_poly.type
_entity_poly.pdbx_seq_one_letter_code
_entity_poly.pdbx_strand_id
1 'polypeptide(L)'
;MKKLLSLVLALAMALSLAACGSKTESPAPSTGNQSNTSDPAATSDPAVHLTVVSAGNTPDNAISKGYDKFAELVKEYSGGNITADVYYGSDMGSLSACVDGVFQGTLDIVSCGPSYISGYVPAVQVFELPFVFGDAEQARKTLDAEPGQKISHMFDGSGAFIISY
;
A
#
# COMPACT_ATOMS: atom_id res chain seq x y z
N MET A 1 24.29 -2.46 43.88
CA MET A 1 23.43 -3.33 43.06
C MET A 1 23.19 -2.77 41.65
N LYS A 2 22.86 -1.47 41.46
CA LYS A 2 22.61 -0.89 40.13
C LYS A 2 23.81 -0.89 39.16
N LYS A 3 25.03 -0.74 39.68
CA LYS A 3 26.28 -0.72 38.85
C LYS A 3 26.72 -2.14 38.37
N LEU A 4 26.37 -3.18 39.11
CA LEU A 4 26.63 -4.58 38.70
C LEU A 4 25.66 -5.06 37.63
N LEU A 5 24.42 -4.59 37.65
CA LEU A 5 23.40 -4.91 36.63
C LEU A 5 23.74 -4.29 35.27
N SER A 6 24.30 -3.07 35.26
CA SER A 6 24.76 -2.37 34.06
C SER A 6 25.95 -3.07 33.39
N LEU A 7 26.86 -3.65 34.19
CA LEU A 7 28.05 -4.34 33.67
C LEU A 7 27.71 -5.69 33.03
N VAL A 8 26.71 -6.39 33.59
CA VAL A 8 26.23 -7.68 33.04
C VAL A 8 25.48 -7.46 31.73
N LEU A 9 24.72 -6.38 31.61
CA LEU A 9 23.98 -6.04 30.36
C LEU A 9 24.94 -5.66 29.22
N ALA A 10 26.04 -4.95 29.53
CA ALA A 10 27.06 -4.59 28.53
C ALA A 10 27.86 -5.80 28.03
N LEU A 11 28.09 -6.80 28.89
CA LEU A 11 28.84 -8.00 28.51
C LEU A 11 28.01 -8.96 27.64
N ALA A 12 26.68 -8.98 27.80
CA ALA A 12 25.78 -9.80 26.99
C ALA A 12 25.66 -9.34 25.54
N MET A 13 25.86 -8.05 25.26
CA MET A 13 25.82 -7.50 23.87
C MET A 13 27.11 -7.74 23.10
N ALA A 14 28.24 -8.03 23.74
CA ALA A 14 29.52 -8.26 23.08
C ALA A 14 29.71 -9.69 22.54
N LEU A 15 28.89 -10.66 22.96
CA LEU A 15 29.01 -12.06 22.53
C LEU A 15 28.16 -12.42 21.28
N SER A 16 27.34 -11.52 20.75
CA SER A 16 26.46 -11.83 19.60
C SER A 16 27.06 -11.55 18.22
N LEU A 17 28.30 -11.06 18.10
CA LEU A 17 28.92 -10.72 16.81
C LEU A 17 29.91 -11.78 16.27
N ALA A 18 30.02 -12.95 16.85
CA ALA A 18 31.05 -13.96 16.48
C ALA A 18 30.51 -15.17 15.70
N ALA A 19 29.32 -15.13 15.13
CA ALA A 19 28.73 -16.27 14.41
C ALA A 19 28.41 -15.95 12.93
N CYS A 20 29.40 -15.44 12.19
CA CYS A 20 29.36 -15.47 10.73
C CYS A 20 30.77 -15.47 10.16
N GLY A 21 31.33 -16.67 9.97
CA GLY A 21 32.64 -16.87 9.39
C GLY A 21 32.79 -18.25 8.77
N SER A 22 32.81 -18.26 7.45
CA SER A 22 33.52 -19.16 6.54
C SER A 22 33.11 -20.63 6.39
N LYS A 23 32.88 -21.08 5.15
CA LYS A 23 33.93 -21.66 4.31
C LYS A 23 33.52 -21.85 2.86
N THR A 24 34.40 -21.37 2.02
CA THR A 24 34.58 -21.69 0.60
C THR A 24 35.00 -23.13 0.43
N GLU A 25 34.36 -23.87 -0.45
CA GLU A 25 35.01 -24.95 -1.21
C GLU A 25 34.32 -25.09 -2.57
N SER A 26 35.17 -24.90 -3.60
CA SER A 26 34.90 -25.18 -5.01
C SER A 26 35.29 -26.62 -5.33
N PRO A 27 34.56 -27.32 -6.17
CA PRO A 27 35.22 -28.02 -7.28
C PRO A 27 34.54 -27.78 -8.64
N ALA A 28 35.39 -27.69 -9.64
CA ALA A 28 35.12 -27.59 -11.06
C ALA A 28 34.74 -28.96 -11.70
N PRO A 29 34.66 -29.07 -13.05
CA PRO A 29 33.38 -29.03 -13.80
C PRO A 29 33.03 -30.44 -14.33
N SER A 30 31.76 -30.68 -14.56
CA SER A 30 31.28 -31.83 -15.35
C SER A 30 30.39 -31.37 -16.49
N THR A 31 30.89 -31.57 -17.67
CA THR A 31 30.20 -31.43 -18.96
C THR A 31 29.04 -32.42 -19.04
N GLY A 32 27.84 -31.92 -19.27
CA GLY A 32 26.66 -32.72 -19.51
C GLY A 32 25.65 -31.93 -20.33
N ASN A 33 25.65 -32.21 -21.62
CA ASN A 33 24.71 -31.73 -22.62
C ASN A 33 23.33 -32.30 -22.32
N GLN A 34 22.29 -31.41 -22.10
CA GLN A 34 20.90 -31.85 -22.24
C GLN A 34 20.00 -30.70 -22.71
N SER A 35 19.47 -30.93 -23.88
CA SER A 35 18.20 -30.58 -24.51
C SER A 35 17.33 -29.49 -23.88
N ASN A 36 17.08 -28.48 -24.70
CA ASN A 36 15.97 -27.56 -24.59
C ASN A 36 14.64 -28.32 -24.49
N THR A 37 14.04 -28.24 -23.33
CA THR A 37 12.58 -28.37 -23.19
C THR A 37 12.12 -27.00 -22.69
N SER A 38 11.40 -26.30 -23.53
CA SER A 38 10.73 -25.06 -23.18
C SER A 38 9.66 -25.37 -22.15
N ASP A 39 9.95 -25.11 -20.89
CA ASP A 39 8.98 -25.16 -19.81
C ASP A 39 8.20 -23.84 -19.80
N PRO A 40 6.86 -23.88 -19.74
CA PRO A 40 6.07 -22.66 -19.79
C PRO A 40 6.20 -21.88 -18.49
N ALA A 41 6.60 -20.62 -18.63
CA ALA A 41 6.40 -19.52 -17.71
C ALA A 41 6.61 -19.84 -16.21
N ALA A 42 7.84 -19.65 -15.76
CA ALA A 42 8.06 -19.24 -14.38
C ALA A 42 7.18 -18.01 -14.12
N THR A 43 6.16 -18.14 -13.30
CA THR A 43 5.44 -17.01 -12.72
C THR A 43 6.47 -16.25 -11.89
N SER A 44 7.08 -15.21 -12.48
CA SER A 44 7.84 -14.24 -11.72
C SER A 44 6.90 -13.63 -10.69
N ASP A 45 7.34 -13.44 -9.46
CA ASP A 45 6.61 -12.66 -8.47
C ASP A 45 6.15 -11.35 -9.10
N PRO A 46 4.94 -10.85 -8.77
CA PRO A 46 4.45 -9.61 -9.32
C PRO A 46 5.44 -8.49 -9.01
N ALA A 47 5.70 -7.64 -10.01
CA ALA A 47 6.65 -6.53 -9.87
C ALA A 47 6.15 -5.48 -8.86
N VAL A 48 4.82 -5.40 -8.65
CA VAL A 48 4.16 -4.51 -7.69
C VAL A 48 3.04 -5.26 -6.98
N HIS A 49 3.02 -5.14 -5.66
CA HIS A 49 1.95 -5.68 -4.82
C HIS A 49 1.31 -4.55 -4.01
N LEU A 50 0.01 -4.35 -4.18
CA LEU A 50 -0.73 -3.25 -3.55
C LEU A 50 -1.51 -3.75 -2.34
N THR A 51 -1.45 -3.00 -1.25
CA THR A 51 -2.29 -3.16 -0.06
C THR A 51 -3.46 -2.19 -0.14
N VAL A 52 -4.68 -2.71 -0.30
CA VAL A 52 -5.91 -1.94 -0.46
C VAL A 52 -6.78 -2.12 0.78
N VAL A 53 -7.23 -1.03 1.39
CA VAL A 53 -7.98 -1.10 2.64
C VAL A 53 -9.39 -0.51 2.49
N SER A 54 -10.40 -1.36 2.72
CA SER A 54 -11.80 -0.97 2.86
C SER A 54 -12.14 -0.80 4.35
N ALA A 55 -11.52 0.21 4.98
CA ALA A 55 -11.59 0.43 6.42
C ALA A 55 -13.03 0.70 6.89
N GLY A 56 -13.45 0.03 7.94
CA GLY A 56 -14.78 0.16 8.52
C GLY A 56 -15.92 -0.49 7.72
N ASN A 57 -15.62 -1.12 6.58
CA ASN A 57 -16.61 -1.78 5.73
C ASN A 57 -16.52 -3.31 5.85
N THR A 58 -17.66 -3.98 5.73
CA THR A 58 -17.71 -5.45 5.59
C THR A 58 -17.40 -5.87 4.14
N PRO A 59 -17.01 -7.13 3.87
CA PRO A 59 -16.78 -7.61 2.52
C PRO A 59 -17.99 -7.45 1.58
N ASP A 60 -19.21 -7.53 2.11
CA ASP A 60 -20.45 -7.38 1.32
C ASP A 60 -20.81 -5.94 0.95
N ASN A 61 -20.13 -4.96 1.52
CA ASN A 61 -20.35 -3.54 1.22
C ASN A 61 -20.00 -3.23 -0.24
N ALA A 62 -20.71 -2.27 -0.85
CA ALA A 62 -20.49 -1.89 -2.24
C ALA A 62 -19.07 -1.35 -2.51
N ILE A 63 -18.49 -0.61 -1.55
CA ILE A 63 -17.10 -0.10 -1.63
C ILE A 63 -16.12 -1.26 -1.65
N SER A 64 -16.30 -2.24 -0.76
CA SER A 64 -15.45 -3.44 -0.68
C SER A 64 -15.49 -4.24 -1.97
N LYS A 65 -16.68 -4.48 -2.52
CA LYS A 65 -16.85 -5.14 -3.84
C LYS A 65 -16.20 -4.36 -4.98
N GLY A 66 -16.19 -3.04 -4.90
CA GLY A 66 -15.46 -2.18 -5.83
C GLY A 66 -13.96 -2.42 -5.79
N TYR A 67 -13.40 -2.56 -4.58
CA TYR A 67 -11.98 -2.89 -4.41
C TYR A 67 -11.62 -4.30 -4.85
N ASP A 68 -12.49 -5.29 -4.60
CA ASP A 68 -12.29 -6.64 -5.12
C ASP A 68 -12.22 -6.63 -6.64
N LYS A 69 -13.14 -5.89 -7.28
CA LYS A 69 -13.13 -5.74 -8.73
C LYS A 69 -11.91 -4.97 -9.23
N PHE A 70 -11.46 -3.95 -8.51
CA PHE A 70 -10.22 -3.25 -8.81
C PHE A 70 -9.01 -4.20 -8.76
N ALA A 71 -8.89 -5.02 -7.71
CA ALA A 71 -7.81 -5.99 -7.57
C ALA A 71 -7.80 -7.02 -8.72
N GLU A 72 -8.98 -7.50 -9.14
CA GLU A 72 -9.13 -8.39 -10.30
C GLU A 72 -8.64 -7.70 -11.59
N LEU A 73 -9.14 -6.49 -11.86
CA LEU A 73 -8.86 -5.79 -13.10
C LEU A 73 -7.41 -5.30 -13.21
N VAL A 74 -6.82 -4.84 -12.11
CA VAL A 74 -5.42 -4.40 -12.13
C VAL A 74 -4.48 -5.56 -12.43
N LYS A 75 -4.78 -6.75 -11.90
CA LYS A 75 -4.05 -7.97 -12.22
C LYS A 75 -4.22 -8.37 -13.68
N GLU A 76 -5.47 -8.34 -14.18
CA GLU A 76 -5.77 -8.68 -15.58
C GLU A 76 -5.07 -7.73 -16.55
N TYR A 77 -5.23 -6.41 -16.39
CA TYR A 77 -4.69 -5.41 -17.30
C TYR A 77 -3.17 -5.26 -17.24
N SER A 78 -2.57 -5.59 -16.12
CA SER A 78 -1.10 -5.61 -15.99
C SER A 78 -0.45 -6.91 -16.46
N GLY A 79 -1.23 -7.89 -16.91
CA GLY A 79 -0.73 -9.22 -17.24
C GLY A 79 -0.13 -9.96 -16.04
N GLY A 80 -0.62 -9.65 -14.82
CA GLY A 80 -0.14 -10.21 -13.57
C GLY A 80 1.06 -9.49 -12.94
N ASN A 81 1.57 -8.42 -13.56
CA ASN A 81 2.69 -7.64 -13.02
C ASN A 81 2.30 -6.80 -11.81
N ILE A 82 1.01 -6.49 -11.65
CA ILE A 82 0.49 -5.79 -10.46
C ILE A 82 -0.58 -6.69 -9.83
N THR A 83 -0.49 -6.88 -8.53
CA THR A 83 -1.49 -7.59 -7.73
C THR A 83 -1.94 -6.72 -6.57
N ALA A 84 -3.10 -7.01 -6.00
CA ALA A 84 -3.61 -6.26 -4.85
C ALA A 84 -4.29 -7.21 -3.86
N ASP A 85 -4.02 -7.01 -2.57
CA ASP A 85 -4.75 -7.64 -1.47
C ASP A 85 -5.72 -6.62 -0.87
N VAL A 86 -6.97 -7.04 -0.67
CA VAL A 86 -8.02 -6.19 -0.09
C VAL A 86 -8.28 -6.61 1.35
N TYR A 87 -8.16 -5.66 2.27
CA TYR A 87 -8.41 -5.81 3.70
C TYR A 87 -9.69 -5.08 4.10
N TYR A 88 -10.45 -5.62 5.05
CA TYR A 88 -11.77 -5.11 5.41
C TYR A 88 -11.85 -4.71 6.88
N GLY A 89 -12.88 -3.96 7.21
CA GLY A 89 -13.22 -3.65 8.60
C GLY A 89 -12.09 -2.95 9.35
N SER A 90 -11.60 -3.59 10.38
CA SER A 90 -10.50 -3.10 11.24
C SER A 90 -9.23 -3.92 11.13
N ASP A 91 -9.09 -4.76 10.10
CA ASP A 91 -7.95 -5.67 9.95
C ASP A 91 -6.62 -4.92 9.90
N MET A 92 -6.62 -3.73 9.29
CA MET A 92 -5.45 -2.85 9.21
C MET A 92 -5.53 -1.64 10.16
N GLY A 93 -6.42 -1.67 11.14
CA GLY A 93 -6.61 -0.61 12.12
C GLY A 93 -7.80 0.31 11.86
N SER A 94 -7.82 1.49 12.50
CA SER A 94 -8.88 2.48 12.28
C SER A 94 -8.71 3.17 10.93
N LEU A 95 -9.80 3.74 10.40
CA LEU A 95 -9.74 4.50 9.14
C LEU A 95 -8.69 5.64 9.19
N SER A 96 -8.59 6.36 10.31
CA SER A 96 -7.55 7.38 10.47
C SER A 96 -6.14 6.79 10.38
N ALA A 97 -5.89 5.65 11.04
CA ALA A 97 -4.59 4.98 10.96
C ALA A 97 -4.27 4.49 9.54
N CYS A 98 -5.28 4.02 8.80
CA CYS A 98 -5.11 3.62 7.41
C CYS A 98 -4.79 4.82 6.50
N VAL A 99 -5.45 5.96 6.71
CA VAL A 99 -5.14 7.21 5.99
C VAL A 99 -3.72 7.66 6.28
N ASP A 100 -3.32 7.70 7.56
CA ASP A 100 -1.93 8.01 7.95
C ASP A 100 -0.94 7.06 7.29
N GLY A 101 -1.27 5.77 7.20
CA GLY A 101 -0.47 4.74 6.53
C GLY A 101 -0.25 5.03 5.04
N VAL A 102 -1.26 5.50 4.32
CA VAL A 102 -1.12 5.89 2.91
C VAL A 102 -0.19 7.09 2.77
N PHE A 103 -0.37 8.14 3.57
CA PHE A 103 0.51 9.31 3.53
C PHE A 103 1.97 9.00 3.93
N GLN A 104 2.18 7.96 4.74
CA GLN A 104 3.51 7.47 5.14
C GLN A 104 4.08 6.41 4.19
N GLY A 105 3.32 5.94 3.20
CA GLY A 105 3.74 4.90 2.26
C GLY A 105 3.80 3.49 2.85
N THR A 106 3.08 3.22 3.95
CA THR A 106 2.96 1.88 4.55
C THR A 106 1.72 1.12 4.08
N LEU A 107 0.77 1.82 3.50
CA LEU A 107 -0.39 1.30 2.79
C LEU A 107 -0.51 2.01 1.44
N ASP A 108 -1.10 1.35 0.44
CA ASP A 108 -1.15 1.90 -0.91
C ASP A 108 -2.46 2.60 -1.23
N ILE A 109 -3.61 2.01 -0.85
CA ILE A 109 -4.93 2.54 -1.21
C ILE A 109 -5.89 2.46 -0.03
N VAL A 110 -6.59 3.57 0.22
CA VAL A 110 -7.72 3.63 1.16
C VAL A 110 -8.82 4.55 0.61
N SER A 111 -10.08 4.23 0.87
CA SER A 111 -11.21 5.14 0.66
C SER A 111 -11.57 5.82 1.96
N CYS A 112 -11.68 7.14 1.93
CA CYS A 112 -12.07 7.91 3.12
C CYS A 112 -12.84 9.17 2.74
N GLY A 113 -13.57 9.73 3.70
CA GLY A 113 -14.17 11.05 3.56
C GLY A 113 -13.13 12.17 3.69
N PRO A 114 -13.45 13.37 3.16
CA PRO A 114 -12.54 14.52 3.18
C PRO A 114 -12.03 14.91 4.56
N SER A 115 -12.84 14.76 5.60
CA SER A 115 -12.45 15.05 7.00
C SER A 115 -11.23 14.28 7.48
N TYR A 116 -11.03 13.04 6.99
CA TYR A 116 -9.88 12.21 7.38
C TYR A 116 -8.55 12.68 6.78
N ILE A 117 -8.59 13.36 5.64
CA ILE A 117 -7.41 13.84 4.91
C ILE A 117 -7.18 15.34 5.06
N SER A 118 -8.10 16.06 5.70
CA SER A 118 -8.03 17.53 5.86
C SER A 118 -6.81 18.01 6.67
N GLY A 119 -6.24 17.17 7.51
CA GLY A 119 -4.99 17.46 8.23
C GLY A 119 -3.76 17.51 7.32
N TYR A 120 -3.80 16.79 6.21
CA TYR A 120 -2.74 16.75 5.19
C TYR A 120 -3.01 17.77 4.07
N VAL A 121 -4.25 17.83 3.60
CA VAL A 121 -4.67 18.71 2.50
C VAL A 121 -5.95 19.44 2.92
N PRO A 122 -5.84 20.61 3.58
CA PRO A 122 -6.99 21.36 4.12
C PRO A 122 -8.05 21.74 3.09
N ALA A 123 -7.67 21.91 1.82
CA ALA A 123 -8.59 22.29 0.74
C ALA A 123 -9.75 21.32 0.52
N VAL A 124 -9.58 20.02 0.86
CA VAL A 124 -10.64 19.02 0.69
C VAL A 124 -11.85 19.28 1.57
N GLN A 125 -11.73 20.11 2.61
CA GLN A 125 -12.86 20.50 3.46
C GLN A 125 -13.97 21.23 2.68
N VAL A 126 -13.68 21.77 1.51
CA VAL A 126 -14.70 22.35 0.63
C VAL A 126 -15.80 21.36 0.31
N PHE A 127 -15.52 20.07 0.24
CA PHE A 127 -16.50 19.02 -0.04
C PHE A 127 -17.44 18.71 1.14
N GLU A 128 -17.09 19.15 2.34
CA GLU A 128 -17.89 19.00 3.55
C GLU A 128 -18.89 20.19 3.75
N LEU A 129 -18.75 21.22 2.95
CA LEU A 129 -19.65 22.37 3.05
C LEU A 129 -21.05 22.00 2.51
N PRO A 130 -22.11 22.37 3.23
CA PRO A 130 -23.47 22.10 2.75
C PRO A 130 -23.76 22.87 1.45
N PHE A 131 -24.55 22.25 0.59
CA PHE A 131 -25.03 22.84 -0.67
C PHE A 131 -23.94 23.20 -1.70
N VAL A 132 -22.74 22.69 -1.58
CA VAL A 132 -21.67 22.87 -2.59
C VAL A 132 -22.09 22.25 -3.93
N PHE A 133 -22.76 21.12 -3.87
CA PHE A 133 -23.30 20.45 -5.05
C PHE A 133 -24.83 20.37 -4.93
N GLY A 134 -25.53 20.59 -6.04
CA GLY A 134 -26.99 20.48 -6.11
C GLY A 134 -27.46 19.02 -6.12
N ASP A 135 -26.68 18.14 -6.75
CA ASP A 135 -26.91 16.70 -6.84
C ASP A 135 -25.63 15.93 -7.12
N ALA A 136 -25.71 14.60 -7.10
CA ALA A 136 -24.56 13.71 -7.32
C ALA A 136 -24.00 13.81 -8.77
N GLU A 137 -24.84 14.09 -9.76
CA GLU A 137 -24.38 14.22 -11.15
C GLU A 137 -23.57 15.49 -11.33
N GLN A 138 -24.01 16.61 -10.74
CA GLN A 138 -23.26 17.85 -10.73
C GLN A 138 -21.94 17.69 -9.98
N ALA A 139 -21.95 17.01 -8.82
CA ALA A 139 -20.74 16.72 -8.06
C ALA A 139 -19.71 15.99 -8.95
N ARG A 140 -20.12 14.87 -9.56
CA ARG A 140 -19.24 14.09 -10.44
C ARG A 140 -18.70 14.93 -11.59
N LYS A 141 -19.55 15.65 -12.34
CA LYS A 141 -19.13 16.51 -13.43
C LYS A 141 -18.12 17.58 -13.01
N THR A 142 -18.30 18.15 -11.81
CA THR A 142 -17.38 19.16 -11.26
C THR A 142 -16.05 18.57 -10.87
N LEU A 143 -16.06 17.37 -10.26
CA LEU A 143 -14.86 16.69 -9.79
C LEU A 143 -14.05 16.09 -10.95
N ASP A 144 -14.71 15.65 -12.01
CA ASP A 144 -14.06 15.18 -13.24
C ASP A 144 -13.47 16.33 -14.10
N ALA A 145 -13.85 17.59 -13.81
CA ALA A 145 -13.43 18.78 -14.55
C ALA A 145 -12.25 19.52 -13.83
N GLU A 146 -11.94 20.73 -14.30
CA GLU A 146 -10.87 21.59 -13.77
C GLU A 146 -10.90 21.76 -12.23
N PRO A 147 -12.04 21.99 -11.55
CA PRO A 147 -12.05 22.12 -10.10
C PRO A 147 -11.51 20.88 -9.38
N GLY A 148 -11.88 19.68 -9.80
CA GLY A 148 -11.35 18.44 -9.23
C GLY A 148 -9.86 18.27 -9.50
N GLN A 149 -9.39 18.60 -10.70
CA GLN A 149 -7.96 18.58 -11.04
C GLN A 149 -7.16 19.54 -10.14
N LYS A 150 -7.67 20.73 -9.88
CA LYS A 150 -7.04 21.66 -8.93
C LYS A 150 -6.91 21.08 -7.53
N ILE A 151 -7.93 20.39 -7.03
CA ILE A 151 -7.87 19.71 -5.74
C ILE A 151 -6.85 18.57 -5.79
N SER A 152 -6.84 17.77 -6.86
CA SER A 152 -5.84 16.68 -7.02
C SER A 152 -4.40 17.22 -6.97
N HIS A 153 -4.12 18.35 -7.63
CA HIS A 153 -2.80 18.99 -7.57
C HIS A 153 -2.39 19.51 -6.18
N MET A 154 -3.36 19.71 -5.26
CA MET A 154 -3.03 20.09 -3.89
C MET A 154 -2.45 18.93 -3.06
N PHE A 155 -2.48 17.71 -3.60
CA PHE A 155 -1.80 16.56 -3.03
C PHE A 155 -0.34 16.45 -3.48
N ASP A 156 0.10 17.23 -4.45
CA ASP A 156 1.47 17.18 -4.96
C ASP A 156 2.47 17.41 -3.79
N GLY A 157 3.37 16.45 -3.62
CA GLY A 157 4.36 16.47 -2.53
C GLY A 157 3.86 16.05 -1.14
N SER A 158 2.58 15.70 -0.99
CA SER A 158 2.01 15.23 0.29
C SER A 158 2.34 13.77 0.63
N GLY A 159 2.80 12.98 -0.34
CA GLY A 159 3.01 11.54 -0.21
C GLY A 159 1.84 10.68 -0.70
N ALA A 160 0.71 11.30 -1.06
CA ALA A 160 -0.46 10.61 -1.58
C ALA A 160 -1.06 11.35 -2.78
N PHE A 161 -1.97 10.72 -3.49
CA PHE A 161 -2.72 11.32 -4.59
C PHE A 161 -4.15 10.74 -4.68
N ILE A 162 -5.04 11.44 -5.34
CA ILE A 162 -6.42 11.01 -5.55
C ILE A 162 -6.51 10.17 -6.82
N ILE A 163 -7.01 8.95 -6.70
CA ILE A 163 -7.28 8.06 -7.84
C ILE A 163 -8.69 8.32 -8.39
N SER A 164 -9.65 8.56 -7.52
CA SER A 164 -11.07 8.79 -7.87
C SER A 164 -11.77 9.57 -6.76
N TYR A 165 -12.77 10.33 -7.14
CA TYR A 165 -13.68 10.99 -6.22
C TYR A 165 -14.96 10.19 -6.01
#